data_3cfb4d75f30e4fb556f023f3d9f314fc
#
_entry.id   3cfb4d75f30e4fb556f023f3d9f314fc
#
_cell.length_a   1.000
_cell.length_b   1.000
_cell.length_c   1.000
_cell.angle_alpha   90.00
_cell.angle_beta   90.00
_cell.angle_gamma   90.00
#
_symmetry.space_group_name_H-M   'P 1'
#
loop_
_entity.id
_entity.type
_entity.pdbx_description
1 polymer ?
#
loop_
_entity_poly.entity_id
_entity_poly.type
_entity_poly.pdbx_seq_one_letter_code
_entity_poly.pdbx_strand_id
1 'polypeptide(L)'
;MYILHYLCGNLKNNMILIADSGSTKCSWALCNQHGKLIKEIRTIGFNPYFIDKKNILKELKKSSLSENAKEIKEVFFYGAGCSSKNKNNIIEESLQSFFINSKIVIKHDIDAACYAMYKGKPNITCILGTGSNSCFYDGKNIIENAPSLGFLLGDEASGNYFGKKILSLYFNNIMPEDLKIKFESGFESDLSIIKENIYNNNRSNVYLSKYFPFITENKNHPLIQDLIFNTLNDFFNLHVCCYENYKNLEINFIGSVGYFLSDEVNIVAKKHECKIGRIVKNPIINLIDFHFNQITPFTNKVSILNS
;
A
#
# COMPACT_ATOMS: atom_id res chain seq x y z
N MET A 1 -12.00 -34.68 39.81
CA MET A 1 -12.25 -33.29 39.34
C MET A 1 -10.96 -32.48 39.26
N TYR A 2 -9.77 -33.09 39.03
CA TYR A 2 -8.46 -32.43 38.95
C TYR A 2 -7.73 -32.66 37.60
N ILE A 3 -8.31 -33.42 36.67
CA ILE A 3 -7.65 -33.74 35.39
C ILE A 3 -8.12 -32.83 34.22
N LEU A 4 -9.27 -32.13 34.36
CA LEU A 4 -9.78 -31.21 33.32
C LEU A 4 -9.08 -29.84 33.32
N HIS A 5 -8.36 -29.48 34.39
CA HIS A 5 -7.67 -28.18 34.49
C HIS A 5 -6.29 -28.17 33.84
N TYR A 6 -5.69 -29.38 33.61
CA TYR A 6 -4.34 -29.51 33.02
C TYR A 6 -4.33 -29.58 31.48
N LEU A 7 -5.50 -29.81 30.83
CA LEU A 7 -5.61 -29.88 29.36
C LEU A 7 -6.00 -28.54 28.72
N CYS A 8 -6.38 -27.53 29.50
CA CYS A 8 -6.69 -26.18 29.00
C CYS A 8 -5.48 -25.22 28.95
N GLY A 9 -4.31 -25.67 29.44
CA GLY A 9 -3.13 -24.82 29.75
C GLY A 9 -2.07 -24.72 28.66
N ASN A 10 -2.15 -25.39 27.50
CA ASN A 10 -1.09 -25.41 26.51
C ASN A 10 -1.55 -25.47 25.03
N LEU A 11 -2.67 -24.89 24.69
CA LEU A 11 -2.85 -24.41 23.34
C LEU A 11 -1.97 -23.14 23.23
N LYS A 12 -0.69 -23.31 22.85
CA LYS A 12 0.18 -22.19 22.47
C LYS A 12 -0.60 -21.42 21.42
N ASN A 13 -1.10 -20.23 21.79
CA ASN A 13 -1.75 -19.32 20.86
C ASN A 13 -0.68 -18.85 19.84
N ASN A 14 -0.49 -19.63 18.78
CA ASN A 14 0.40 -19.24 17.70
C ASN A 14 -0.28 -18.08 16.99
N MET A 15 0.19 -16.87 17.26
CA MET A 15 -0.29 -15.66 16.60
C MET A 15 0.50 -15.41 15.32
N ILE A 16 -0.20 -14.94 14.32
CA ILE A 16 0.34 -14.59 13.01
C ILE A 16 0.08 -13.11 12.81
N LEU A 17 1.09 -12.38 12.38
CA LEU A 17 1.02 -10.96 12.11
C LEU A 17 1.20 -10.72 10.62
N ILE A 18 0.23 -10.03 10.02
CA ILE A 18 0.27 -9.63 8.61
C ILE A 18 0.35 -8.11 8.57
N ALA A 19 1.29 -7.58 7.80
CA ALA A 19 1.52 -6.14 7.66
C ALA A 19 1.47 -5.70 6.21
N ASP A 20 0.69 -4.64 5.95
CA ASP A 20 0.70 -3.88 4.70
C ASP A 20 1.25 -2.49 4.99
N SER A 21 2.46 -2.21 4.47
CA SER A 21 3.22 -1.01 4.77
C SER A 21 3.47 -0.18 3.53
N GLY A 22 2.69 0.88 3.36
CA GLY A 22 3.01 1.95 2.42
C GLY A 22 4.08 2.91 2.97
N SER A 23 4.35 3.99 2.24
CA SER A 23 5.29 5.04 2.69
C SER A 23 4.73 5.89 3.84
N THR A 24 3.42 6.05 3.95
CA THR A 24 2.77 6.91 4.95
C THR A 24 2.39 6.15 6.21
N LYS A 25 1.76 4.99 6.06
CA LYS A 25 1.21 4.18 7.16
C LYS A 25 1.48 2.71 6.94
N CYS A 26 1.52 1.95 8.03
CA CYS A 26 1.49 0.51 8.03
C CYS A 26 0.26 0.01 8.80
N SER A 27 -0.53 -0.86 8.18
CA SER A 27 -1.62 -1.59 8.82
C SER A 27 -1.14 -2.98 9.21
N TRP A 28 -1.37 -3.36 10.47
CA TRP A 28 -0.99 -4.64 11.03
C TRP A 28 -2.25 -5.39 11.44
N ALA A 29 -2.42 -6.60 10.96
CA ALA A 29 -3.46 -7.53 11.39
C ALA A 29 -2.85 -8.63 12.26
N LEU A 30 -3.18 -8.61 13.54
CA LEU A 30 -2.84 -9.70 14.45
C LEU A 30 -3.95 -10.75 14.40
N CYS A 31 -3.62 -11.95 13.98
CA CYS A 31 -4.54 -13.06 13.81
C CYS A 31 -4.14 -14.25 14.71
N ASN A 32 -5.14 -15.05 15.08
CA ASN A 32 -4.86 -16.37 15.65
C ASN A 32 -4.46 -17.36 14.54
N GLN A 33 -4.07 -18.57 14.93
CA GLN A 33 -3.66 -19.65 14.01
C GLN A 33 -4.76 -20.10 13.01
N HIS A 34 -6.00 -19.70 13.21
CA HIS A 34 -7.14 -20.03 12.35
C HIS A 34 -7.58 -18.83 11.47
N GLY A 35 -6.79 -17.75 11.42
CA GLY A 35 -7.08 -16.57 10.60
C GLY A 35 -8.11 -15.60 11.19
N LYS A 36 -8.59 -15.85 12.41
CA LYS A 36 -9.50 -14.89 13.06
C LYS A 36 -8.71 -13.64 13.47
N LEU A 37 -9.10 -12.50 12.94
CA LEU A 37 -8.54 -11.20 13.32
C LEU A 37 -8.79 -10.95 14.82
N ILE A 38 -7.71 -10.72 15.58
CA ILE A 38 -7.73 -10.39 17.01
C ILE A 38 -7.70 -8.88 17.17
N LYS A 39 -6.76 -8.21 16.47
CA LYS A 39 -6.54 -6.76 16.61
C LYS A 39 -5.97 -6.20 15.31
N GLU A 40 -6.49 -5.04 14.90
CA GLU A 40 -5.85 -4.22 13.88
C GLU A 40 -5.03 -3.11 14.57
N ILE A 41 -3.77 -2.94 14.16
CA ILE A 41 -2.84 -1.98 14.75
C ILE A 41 -2.30 -1.11 13.61
N ARG A 42 -2.00 0.15 13.89
CA ARG A 42 -1.46 1.09 12.91
C ARG A 42 -0.17 1.72 13.42
N THR A 43 0.79 1.82 12.52
CA THR A 43 2.03 2.57 12.72
C THR A 43 2.28 3.49 11.54
N ILE A 44 3.34 4.30 11.60
CA ILE A 44 3.88 4.95 10.39
C ILE A 44 4.34 3.87 9.40
N GLY A 45 4.43 4.24 8.11
CA GLY A 45 4.95 3.34 7.09
C GLY A 45 6.45 3.06 7.26
N PHE A 46 6.84 1.82 7.07
CA PHE A 46 8.24 1.37 7.15
C PHE A 46 8.81 1.16 5.74
N ASN A 47 8.97 2.26 5.01
CA ASN A 47 9.64 2.22 3.71
C ASN A 47 11.15 2.40 3.93
N PRO A 48 11.99 1.39 3.60
CA PRO A 48 13.44 1.39 3.91
C PRO A 48 14.25 2.42 3.12
N TYR A 49 13.65 3.18 2.22
CA TYR A 49 14.26 4.36 1.62
C TYR A 49 14.19 5.58 2.54
N PHE A 50 13.25 5.59 3.51
CA PHE A 50 12.91 6.79 4.29
C PHE A 50 12.97 6.57 5.80
N ILE A 51 13.21 5.34 6.28
CA ILE A 51 13.28 5.02 7.71
C ILE A 51 14.42 4.02 7.99
N ASP A 52 15.13 4.23 9.06
CA ASP A 52 16.20 3.35 9.53
C ASP A 52 15.73 2.38 10.62
N LYS A 53 16.56 1.38 10.93
CA LYS A 53 16.34 0.35 11.96
C LYS A 53 16.01 0.97 13.33
N LYS A 54 16.71 2.03 13.75
CA LYS A 54 16.50 2.68 15.05
C LYS A 54 15.10 3.26 15.17
N ASN A 55 14.64 3.94 14.14
CA ASN A 55 13.32 4.55 14.09
C ASN A 55 12.21 3.50 13.97
N ILE A 56 12.41 2.42 13.20
CA ILE A 56 11.49 1.27 13.15
C ILE A 56 11.30 0.67 14.54
N LEU A 57 12.39 0.34 15.24
CA LEU A 57 12.33 -0.21 16.59
C LEU A 57 11.65 0.72 17.59
N LYS A 58 11.87 2.04 17.47
CA LYS A 58 11.20 3.04 18.30
C LYS A 58 9.69 3.02 18.10
N GLU A 59 9.23 2.95 16.85
CA GLU A 59 7.80 2.91 16.53
C GLU A 59 7.14 1.59 16.96
N LEU A 60 7.79 0.46 16.76
CA LEU A 60 7.30 -0.85 17.21
C LEU A 60 7.13 -0.88 18.73
N LYS A 61 8.12 -0.37 19.49
CA LYS A 61 8.07 -0.32 20.96
C LYS A 61 6.95 0.58 21.51
N LYS A 62 6.58 1.65 20.78
CA LYS A 62 5.48 2.55 21.14
C LYS A 62 4.10 1.97 20.79
N SER A 63 4.05 1.07 19.83
CA SER A 63 2.80 0.48 19.38
C SER A 63 2.33 -0.64 20.31
N SER A 64 1.03 -0.96 20.25
CA SER A 64 0.47 -2.09 20.98
C SER A 64 0.94 -3.48 20.48
N LEU A 65 1.79 -3.53 19.45
CA LEU A 65 2.49 -4.76 19.03
C LEU A 65 3.42 -5.30 20.13
N SER A 66 3.93 -4.42 21.02
CA SER A 66 4.78 -4.78 22.13
C SER A 66 4.11 -5.71 23.13
N GLU A 67 2.78 -5.65 23.26
CA GLU A 67 1.98 -6.46 24.19
C GLU A 67 2.05 -7.96 23.87
N ASN A 68 2.13 -8.30 22.57
CA ASN A 68 2.07 -9.69 22.08
C ASN A 68 3.33 -10.11 21.29
N ALA A 69 4.42 -9.35 21.36
CA ALA A 69 5.60 -9.59 20.53
C ALA A 69 6.22 -10.99 20.71
N LYS A 70 6.11 -11.60 21.91
CA LYS A 70 6.66 -12.93 22.23
C LYS A 70 5.76 -14.08 21.77
N GLU A 71 4.46 -13.85 21.64
CA GLU A 71 3.44 -14.83 21.25
C GLU A 71 3.32 -14.95 19.73
N ILE A 72 3.74 -13.93 18.98
CA ILE A 72 3.75 -13.93 17.51
C ILE A 72 4.80 -14.92 17.02
N LYS A 73 4.40 -15.86 16.13
CA LYS A 73 5.26 -16.91 15.58
C LYS A 73 5.64 -16.68 14.13
N GLU A 74 4.80 -15.97 13.38
CA GLU A 74 5.06 -15.61 11.99
C GLU A 74 4.70 -14.15 11.75
N VAL A 75 5.54 -13.47 11.00
CA VAL A 75 5.30 -12.09 10.54
C VAL A 75 5.44 -12.07 9.02
N PHE A 76 4.36 -11.77 8.33
CA PHE A 76 4.34 -11.50 6.90
C PHE A 76 4.29 -9.99 6.69
N PHE A 77 5.40 -9.43 6.27
CA PHE A 77 5.53 -7.99 6.05
C PHE A 77 5.62 -7.70 4.55
N TYR A 78 4.68 -6.90 4.08
CA TYR A 78 4.61 -6.41 2.71
C TYR A 78 4.88 -4.91 2.73
N GLY A 79 5.97 -4.46 2.09
CA GLY A 79 6.40 -3.07 2.23
C GLY A 79 6.73 -2.37 0.93
N ALA A 80 6.22 -1.13 0.81
CA ALA A 80 6.71 -0.19 -0.20
C ALA A 80 8.23 -0.02 -0.03
N GLY A 81 8.97 -0.08 -1.14
CA GLY A 81 10.43 0.03 -1.14
C GLY A 81 11.17 -1.26 -0.75
N CYS A 82 10.47 -2.36 -0.42
CA CYS A 82 11.08 -3.67 -0.18
C CYS A 82 11.38 -4.39 -1.52
N SER A 83 12.11 -3.73 -2.41
CA SER A 83 12.36 -4.17 -3.80
C SER A 83 13.77 -4.71 -4.04
N SER A 84 14.66 -4.69 -3.04
CA SER A 84 16.02 -5.23 -3.15
C SER A 84 16.48 -5.88 -1.85
N LYS A 85 17.42 -6.81 -1.95
CA LYS A 85 17.97 -7.53 -0.78
C LYS A 85 18.47 -6.58 0.31
N ASN A 86 19.21 -5.52 -0.07
CA ASN A 86 19.73 -4.55 0.91
C ASN A 86 18.62 -3.79 1.64
N LYS A 87 17.55 -3.43 0.94
CA LYS A 87 16.40 -2.73 1.52
C LYS A 87 15.57 -3.67 2.40
N ASN A 88 15.38 -4.91 1.95
CA ASN A 88 14.69 -5.94 2.73
C ASN A 88 15.41 -6.24 4.05
N ASN A 89 16.75 -6.31 4.03
CA ASN A 89 17.55 -6.57 5.24
C ASN A 89 17.30 -5.53 6.34
N ILE A 90 17.12 -4.25 6.00
CA ILE A 90 16.82 -3.19 7.00
C ILE A 90 15.54 -3.51 7.76
N ILE A 91 14.49 -3.93 7.03
CA ILE A 91 13.20 -4.29 7.63
C ILE A 91 13.33 -5.62 8.39
N GLU A 92 13.91 -6.64 7.78
CA GLU A 92 14.07 -7.98 8.35
C GLU A 92 14.81 -7.94 9.68
N GLU A 93 15.97 -7.28 9.72
CA GLU A 93 16.76 -7.11 10.96
C GLU A 93 16.02 -6.34 12.04
N SER A 94 15.23 -5.34 11.65
CA SER A 94 14.41 -4.55 12.58
C SER A 94 13.32 -5.41 13.20
N LEU A 95 12.58 -6.13 12.36
CA LEU A 95 11.49 -7.00 12.80
C LEU A 95 12.01 -8.19 13.60
N GLN A 96 13.13 -8.83 13.18
CA GLN A 96 13.73 -9.93 13.89
C GLN A 96 14.24 -9.53 15.28
N SER A 97 14.78 -8.31 15.40
CA SER A 97 15.23 -7.76 16.69
C SER A 97 14.08 -7.50 17.66
N PHE A 98 12.86 -7.28 17.16
CA PHE A 98 11.68 -7.00 17.97
C PHE A 98 10.83 -8.26 18.21
N PHE A 99 10.58 -9.07 17.19
CA PHE A 99 9.82 -10.31 17.22
C PHE A 99 10.77 -11.51 17.29
N ILE A 100 11.46 -11.65 18.42
CA ILE A 100 12.57 -12.61 18.60
C ILE A 100 12.19 -14.08 18.42
N ASN A 101 10.90 -14.41 18.59
CA ASN A 101 10.37 -15.78 18.49
C ASN A 101 9.67 -16.04 17.15
N SER A 102 9.77 -15.13 16.20
CA SER A 102 8.98 -15.17 14.97
C SER A 102 9.84 -15.52 13.76
N LYS A 103 9.25 -16.25 12.82
CA LYS A 103 9.72 -16.34 11.45
C LYS A 103 9.28 -15.08 10.71
N ILE A 104 10.22 -14.36 10.12
CA ILE A 104 9.95 -13.13 9.37
C ILE A 104 9.98 -13.42 7.87
N VAL A 105 8.95 -12.97 7.16
CA VAL A 105 8.86 -13.02 5.69
C VAL A 105 8.66 -11.60 5.17
N ILE A 106 9.60 -11.10 4.39
CA ILE A 106 9.53 -9.76 3.78
C ILE A 106 9.22 -9.91 2.29
N LYS A 107 8.24 -9.15 1.83
CA LYS A 107 7.85 -9.04 0.41
C LYS A 107 7.59 -7.59 0.02
N HIS A 108 7.49 -7.34 -1.27
CA HIS A 108 7.15 -6.03 -1.81
C HIS A 108 5.64 -5.72 -1.63
N ASP A 109 5.23 -4.46 -1.59
CA ASP A 109 3.81 -4.05 -1.50
C ASP A 109 2.99 -4.51 -2.71
N ILE A 110 3.61 -4.65 -3.88
CA ILE A 110 2.94 -5.19 -5.07
C ILE A 110 2.56 -6.68 -4.89
N ASP A 111 3.34 -7.48 -4.16
CA ASP A 111 2.96 -8.84 -3.80
C ASP A 111 1.67 -8.85 -2.98
N ALA A 112 1.57 -7.93 -2.00
CA ALA A 112 0.34 -7.79 -1.19
C ALA A 112 -0.86 -7.44 -2.06
N ALA A 113 -0.66 -6.50 -2.99
CA ALA A 113 -1.71 -6.08 -3.92
C ALA A 113 -2.20 -7.26 -4.76
N CYS A 114 -1.28 -8.03 -5.34
CA CYS A 114 -1.60 -9.23 -6.12
C CYS A 114 -2.37 -10.25 -5.31
N TYR A 115 -1.87 -10.59 -4.13
CA TYR A 115 -2.48 -11.61 -3.27
C TYR A 115 -3.86 -11.20 -2.77
N ALA A 116 -4.02 -9.93 -2.37
CA ALA A 116 -5.30 -9.42 -1.91
C ALA A 116 -6.39 -9.40 -3.00
N MET A 117 -5.99 -9.21 -4.26
CA MET A 117 -6.93 -9.07 -5.39
C MET A 117 -7.17 -10.35 -6.16
N TYR A 118 -6.33 -11.36 -6.00
CA TYR A 118 -6.48 -12.61 -6.75
C TYR A 118 -7.75 -13.38 -6.38
N LYS A 119 -8.50 -13.81 -7.40
CA LYS A 119 -9.73 -14.62 -7.28
C LYS A 119 -9.71 -15.82 -8.23
N GLY A 120 -8.53 -16.45 -8.38
CA GLY A 120 -8.39 -17.65 -9.21
C GLY A 120 -8.27 -17.38 -10.71
N LYS A 121 -8.19 -16.11 -11.14
CA LYS A 121 -8.02 -15.74 -12.56
C LYS A 121 -6.94 -14.68 -12.72
N PRO A 122 -6.17 -14.72 -13.83
CA PRO A 122 -5.21 -13.66 -14.15
C PRO A 122 -5.87 -12.29 -14.15
N ASN A 123 -5.15 -11.29 -13.66
CA ASN A 123 -5.64 -9.92 -13.57
C ASN A 123 -4.49 -8.91 -13.56
N ILE A 124 -4.80 -7.64 -13.79
CA ILE A 124 -3.90 -6.53 -13.55
C ILE A 124 -4.28 -5.93 -12.21
N THR A 125 -3.29 -5.73 -11.35
CA THR A 125 -3.47 -5.07 -10.06
C THR A 125 -2.68 -3.77 -10.02
N CYS A 126 -3.36 -2.68 -9.68
CA CYS A 126 -2.80 -1.33 -9.61
C CYS A 126 -2.83 -0.83 -8.17
N ILE A 127 -1.75 -0.20 -7.76
CA ILE A 127 -1.67 0.55 -6.50
C ILE A 127 -1.83 2.05 -6.83
N LEU A 128 -2.82 2.71 -6.22
CA LEU A 128 -2.98 4.17 -6.26
C LEU A 128 -3.11 4.69 -4.83
N GLY A 129 -1.98 5.02 -4.23
CA GLY A 129 -1.85 5.52 -2.86
C GLY A 129 -1.01 6.78 -2.77
N THR A 130 -0.05 6.84 -1.85
CA THR A 130 0.96 7.91 -1.77
C THR A 130 1.82 7.93 -3.05
N GLY A 131 2.25 6.76 -3.52
CA GLY A 131 2.82 6.50 -4.84
C GLY A 131 1.90 5.65 -5.68
N SER A 132 2.35 5.22 -6.88
CA SER A 132 1.62 4.31 -7.75
C SER A 132 2.50 3.20 -8.30
N ASN A 133 1.86 2.07 -8.60
CA ASN A 133 2.50 0.93 -9.26
C ASN A 133 1.45 0.05 -9.93
N SER A 134 1.87 -0.87 -10.79
CA SER A 134 1.00 -1.88 -11.39
C SER A 134 1.74 -3.18 -11.69
N CYS A 135 1.01 -4.28 -11.77
CA CYS A 135 1.53 -5.55 -12.20
C CYS A 135 0.43 -6.42 -12.82
N PHE A 136 0.84 -7.36 -13.64
CA PHE A 136 0.02 -8.51 -14.03
C PHE A 136 0.32 -9.68 -13.10
N TYR A 137 -0.71 -10.40 -12.67
CA TYR A 137 -0.60 -11.59 -11.83
C TYR A 137 -1.43 -12.74 -12.38
N ASP A 138 -0.79 -13.89 -12.67
CA ASP A 138 -1.44 -15.09 -13.21
C ASP A 138 -1.82 -16.13 -12.14
N GLY A 139 -1.55 -15.82 -10.87
CA GLY A 139 -1.72 -16.74 -9.74
C GLY A 139 -0.40 -17.42 -9.31
N LYS A 140 0.68 -17.23 -10.06
CA LYS A 140 2.02 -17.75 -9.75
C LYS A 140 3.09 -16.69 -9.91
N ASN A 141 3.07 -15.99 -11.04
CA ASN A 141 4.10 -15.03 -11.45
C ASN A 141 3.54 -13.62 -11.40
N ILE A 142 4.33 -12.71 -10.86
CA ILE A 142 4.09 -11.27 -10.88
C ILE A 142 4.97 -10.70 -12.00
N ILE A 143 4.37 -9.98 -12.94
CA ILE A 143 5.05 -9.35 -14.06
C ILE A 143 4.79 -7.85 -14.00
N GLU A 144 5.85 -7.06 -13.88
CA GLU A 144 5.83 -5.60 -13.89
C GLU A 144 6.39 -5.11 -15.23
N ASN A 145 5.49 -4.69 -16.16
CA ASN A 145 5.90 -4.14 -17.45
C ASN A 145 6.25 -2.65 -17.38
N ALA A 146 5.66 -1.93 -16.41
CA ALA A 146 5.97 -0.54 -16.13
C ALA A 146 6.77 -0.45 -14.84
N PRO A 147 8.07 -0.08 -14.87
CA PRO A 147 8.86 0.03 -13.67
C PRO A 147 8.35 1.18 -12.78
N SER A 148 8.34 0.97 -11.46
CA SER A 148 8.07 2.05 -10.52
C SER A 148 9.27 3.00 -10.48
N LEU A 149 9.12 4.19 -11.05
CA LEU A 149 10.16 5.21 -11.12
C LEU A 149 10.22 6.12 -9.89
N GLY A 150 9.27 5.95 -8.95
CA GLY A 150 9.15 6.75 -7.75
C GLY A 150 8.66 8.18 -8.01
N PHE A 151 8.56 8.95 -6.94
CA PHE A 151 7.84 10.22 -6.95
C PHE A 151 8.48 11.35 -7.80
N LEU A 152 9.77 11.27 -8.09
CA LEU A 152 10.44 12.28 -8.92
C LEU A 152 10.15 12.08 -10.41
N LEU A 153 10.21 10.86 -10.89
CA LEU A 153 10.16 10.53 -12.32
C LEU A 153 8.84 9.88 -12.76
N GLY A 154 8.03 9.38 -11.81
CA GLY A 154 6.82 8.63 -12.06
C GLY A 154 5.75 8.91 -11.01
N ASP A 155 5.17 7.84 -10.49
CA ASP A 155 4.05 7.82 -9.56
C ASP A 155 2.77 8.48 -10.12
N GLU A 156 2.51 8.35 -11.42
CA GLU A 156 1.32 8.91 -12.09
C GLU A 156 0.04 8.51 -11.35
N ALA A 157 -0.89 9.44 -11.26
CA ALA A 157 -2.18 9.31 -10.56
C ALA A 157 -2.09 8.97 -9.06
N SER A 158 -0.92 9.08 -8.44
CA SER A 158 -0.77 8.94 -6.99
C SER A 158 -1.04 10.25 -6.24
N GLY A 159 -1.16 10.16 -4.89
CA GLY A 159 -1.35 11.33 -4.05
C GLY A 159 -0.21 12.34 -4.15
N ASN A 160 1.05 11.87 -4.25
CA ASN A 160 2.19 12.77 -4.43
C ASN A 160 2.18 13.44 -5.81
N TYR A 161 1.76 12.75 -6.85
CA TYR A 161 1.64 13.28 -8.20
C TYR A 161 0.57 14.38 -8.27
N PHE A 162 -0.61 14.15 -7.71
CA PHE A 162 -1.65 15.16 -7.58
C PHE A 162 -1.15 16.36 -6.76
N GLY A 163 -0.42 16.13 -5.67
CA GLY A 163 0.18 17.20 -4.88
C GLY A 163 1.12 18.08 -5.69
N LYS A 164 2.01 17.48 -6.49
CA LYS A 164 2.88 18.25 -7.41
C LYS A 164 2.07 19.11 -8.39
N LYS A 165 1.01 18.54 -8.98
CA LYS A 165 0.16 19.26 -9.93
C LYS A 165 -0.59 20.42 -9.29
N ILE A 166 -1.18 20.23 -8.10
CA ILE A 166 -1.89 21.29 -7.38
C ILE A 166 -0.95 22.44 -7.01
N LEU A 167 0.22 22.12 -6.45
CA LEU A 167 1.22 23.16 -6.14
C LEU A 167 1.68 23.92 -7.39
N SER A 168 1.86 23.20 -8.50
CA SER A 168 2.21 23.84 -9.77
C SER A 168 1.09 24.79 -10.27
N LEU A 169 -0.18 24.38 -10.20
CA LEU A 169 -1.31 25.24 -10.58
C LEU A 169 -1.39 26.49 -9.71
N TYR A 170 -1.18 26.35 -8.40
CA TYR A 170 -1.23 27.45 -7.43
C TYR A 170 -0.11 28.46 -7.67
N PHE A 171 1.15 28.03 -7.67
CA PHE A 171 2.31 28.93 -7.76
C PHE A 171 2.52 29.55 -9.15
N ASN A 172 1.99 28.94 -10.20
CA ASN A 172 2.01 29.54 -11.54
C ASN A 172 0.78 30.44 -11.82
N ASN A 173 -0.06 30.71 -10.82
CA ASN A 173 -1.28 31.54 -10.95
C ASN A 173 -2.27 31.03 -12.02
N ILE A 174 -2.35 29.72 -12.19
CA ILE A 174 -3.29 29.04 -13.10
C ILE A 174 -4.59 28.67 -12.37
N MET A 175 -4.52 28.56 -11.05
CA MET A 175 -5.65 28.21 -10.20
C MET A 175 -6.68 29.36 -10.17
N PRO A 176 -7.98 29.11 -10.52
CA PRO A 176 -9.05 30.11 -10.39
C PRO A 176 -9.20 30.62 -8.95
N GLU A 177 -9.69 31.85 -8.79
CA GLU A 177 -9.73 32.56 -7.52
C GLU A 177 -10.56 31.82 -6.45
N ASP A 178 -11.67 31.19 -6.83
CA ASP A 178 -12.50 30.39 -5.91
C ASP A 178 -11.79 29.15 -5.36
N LEU A 179 -10.96 28.49 -6.17
CA LEU A 179 -10.12 27.38 -5.72
C LEU A 179 -8.90 27.90 -4.91
N LYS A 180 -8.34 29.04 -5.31
CA LYS A 180 -7.20 29.64 -4.62
C LYS A 180 -7.54 30.00 -3.18
N ILE A 181 -8.69 30.64 -2.96
CA ILE A 181 -9.18 30.96 -1.60
C ILE A 181 -9.34 29.69 -0.75
N LYS A 182 -9.92 28.63 -1.32
CA LYS A 182 -10.07 27.33 -0.62
C LYS A 182 -8.71 26.70 -0.31
N PHE A 183 -7.76 26.79 -1.23
CA PHE A 183 -6.42 26.23 -1.06
C PHE A 183 -5.69 26.95 0.08
N GLU A 184 -5.65 28.26 0.07
CA GLU A 184 -4.99 29.10 1.10
C GLU A 184 -5.63 28.94 2.48
N SER A 185 -6.92 28.65 2.56
CA SER A 185 -7.62 28.46 3.83
C SER A 185 -7.38 27.09 4.47
N GLY A 186 -7.03 26.05 3.68
CA GLY A 186 -6.97 24.67 4.17
C GLY A 186 -5.59 24.01 4.05
N PHE A 187 -4.66 24.59 3.25
CA PHE A 187 -3.39 23.96 2.93
C PHE A 187 -2.22 24.93 3.07
N GLU A 188 -1.02 24.35 3.30
CA GLU A 188 0.20 25.14 3.32
C GLU A 188 0.46 25.79 1.96
N SER A 189 0.60 27.10 1.94
CA SER A 189 0.78 27.93 0.75
C SER A 189 2.07 28.78 0.78
N ASP A 190 2.85 28.72 1.86
CA ASP A 190 4.17 29.37 1.91
C ASP A 190 5.21 28.55 1.12
N LEU A 191 5.75 29.19 0.08
CA LEU A 191 6.71 28.54 -0.82
C LEU A 191 8.00 28.11 -0.10
N SER A 192 8.44 28.84 0.90
CA SER A 192 9.67 28.53 1.63
C SER A 192 9.49 27.29 2.49
N ILE A 193 8.37 27.20 3.20
CA ILE A 193 8.00 26.03 4.01
C ILE A 193 7.82 24.80 3.12
N ILE A 194 7.16 24.94 1.97
CA ILE A 194 6.94 23.86 1.02
C ILE A 194 8.28 23.36 0.46
N LYS A 195 9.18 24.27 0.05
CA LYS A 195 10.51 23.89 -0.46
C LYS A 195 11.33 23.17 0.62
N GLU A 196 11.32 23.65 1.85
CA GLU A 196 12.01 22.98 2.97
C GLU A 196 11.51 21.54 3.13
N ASN A 197 10.21 21.33 3.11
CA ASN A 197 9.62 19.99 3.24
C ASN A 197 9.85 19.08 2.04
N ILE A 198 10.01 19.63 0.84
CA ILE A 198 10.25 18.83 -0.37
C ILE A 198 11.74 18.49 -0.52
N TYR A 199 12.65 19.42 -0.28
CA TYR A 199 14.08 19.24 -0.61
C TYR A 199 14.92 18.77 0.57
N ASN A 200 14.54 19.12 1.81
CA ASN A 200 15.30 18.79 3.01
C ASN A 200 14.65 17.71 3.89
N ASN A 201 13.50 17.16 3.47
CA ASN A 201 12.80 16.11 4.20
C ASN A 201 12.92 14.77 3.48
N ASN A 202 13.29 13.71 4.21
CA ASN A 202 13.39 12.35 3.66
C ASN A 202 12.03 11.73 3.25
N ARG A 203 10.90 12.41 3.51
CA ARG A 203 9.54 11.92 3.22
C ARG A 203 8.76 12.87 2.30
N SER A 204 9.42 13.43 1.31
CA SER A 204 8.88 14.43 0.39
C SER A 204 7.63 13.92 -0.37
N ASN A 205 7.61 12.64 -0.76
CA ASN A 205 6.45 11.99 -1.38
C ASN A 205 5.23 11.98 -0.45
N VAL A 206 5.44 11.75 0.85
CA VAL A 206 4.37 11.78 1.87
C VAL A 206 3.89 13.22 2.07
N TYR A 207 4.81 14.18 2.11
CA TYR A 207 4.46 15.59 2.21
C TYR A 207 3.60 16.04 1.04
N LEU A 208 4.02 15.75 -0.19
CA LEU A 208 3.27 16.06 -1.40
C LEU A 208 1.87 15.43 -1.39
N SER A 209 1.75 14.19 -0.93
CA SER A 209 0.46 13.50 -0.90
C SER A 209 -0.56 14.11 0.08
N LYS A 210 -0.14 15.01 0.98
CA LYS A 210 -1.03 15.75 1.87
C LYS A 210 -1.95 16.74 1.14
N TYR A 211 -1.61 17.09 -0.10
CA TYR A 211 -2.44 17.96 -0.94
C TYR A 211 -3.55 17.21 -1.70
N PHE A 212 -3.53 15.87 -1.71
CA PHE A 212 -4.56 15.08 -2.39
C PHE A 212 -6.00 15.30 -1.87
N PRO A 213 -6.25 15.53 -0.57
CA PRO A 213 -7.60 15.88 -0.10
C PRO A 213 -8.21 17.07 -0.84
N PHE A 214 -7.43 18.08 -1.23
CA PHE A 214 -7.91 19.21 -2.04
C PHE A 214 -8.56 18.76 -3.36
N ILE A 215 -8.01 17.73 -4.00
CA ILE A 215 -8.58 17.12 -5.22
C ILE A 215 -9.97 16.54 -4.91
N THR A 216 -10.10 15.75 -3.87
CA THR A 216 -11.37 15.07 -3.54
C THR A 216 -12.46 16.04 -3.05
N GLU A 217 -12.08 17.09 -2.36
CA GLU A 217 -12.97 18.13 -1.86
C GLU A 217 -13.50 19.03 -2.99
N ASN A 218 -12.75 19.17 -4.07
CA ASN A 218 -13.10 20.03 -5.21
C ASN A 218 -13.30 19.26 -6.53
N LYS A 219 -13.55 17.95 -6.47
CA LYS A 219 -13.64 17.08 -7.65
C LYS A 219 -14.73 17.46 -8.67
N ASN A 220 -15.71 18.26 -8.26
CA ASN A 220 -16.77 18.77 -9.14
C ASN A 220 -16.39 20.06 -9.89
N HIS A 221 -15.26 20.69 -9.57
CA HIS A 221 -14.79 21.88 -10.27
C HIS A 221 -14.16 21.49 -11.63
N PRO A 222 -14.47 22.17 -12.74
CA PRO A 222 -14.00 21.79 -14.09
C PRO A 222 -12.49 21.60 -14.19
N LEU A 223 -11.68 22.51 -13.65
CA LEU A 223 -10.21 22.39 -13.64
C LEU A 223 -9.73 21.12 -12.93
N ILE A 224 -10.39 20.75 -11.82
CA ILE A 224 -10.03 19.56 -11.06
C ILE A 224 -10.49 18.28 -11.78
N GLN A 225 -11.65 18.31 -12.42
CA GLN A 225 -12.12 17.20 -13.28
C GLN A 225 -11.15 16.92 -14.42
N ASP A 226 -10.73 17.96 -15.13
CA ASP A 226 -9.74 17.85 -16.20
C ASP A 226 -8.40 17.32 -15.68
N LEU A 227 -7.94 17.81 -14.53
CA LEU A 227 -6.73 17.34 -13.90
C LEU A 227 -6.82 15.85 -13.54
N ILE A 228 -7.91 15.41 -12.91
CA ILE A 228 -8.14 14.01 -12.54
C ILE A 228 -8.16 13.14 -13.80
N PHE A 229 -8.98 13.53 -14.79
CA PHE A 229 -9.15 12.76 -16.02
C PHE A 229 -7.82 12.58 -16.77
N ASN A 230 -7.08 13.66 -17.00
CA ASN A 230 -5.80 13.61 -17.71
C ASN A 230 -4.77 12.77 -16.94
N THR A 231 -4.69 12.94 -15.61
CA THR A 231 -3.75 12.22 -14.77
C THR A 231 -4.05 10.72 -14.73
N LEU A 232 -5.33 10.33 -14.58
CA LEU A 232 -5.74 8.93 -14.66
C LEU A 232 -5.52 8.35 -16.05
N ASN A 233 -5.81 9.12 -17.11
CA ASN A 233 -5.56 8.68 -18.48
C ASN A 233 -4.07 8.39 -18.74
N ASP A 234 -3.17 9.22 -18.22
CA ASP A 234 -1.73 8.98 -18.30
C ASP A 234 -1.36 7.69 -17.55
N PHE A 235 -1.92 7.48 -16.36
CA PHE A 235 -1.72 6.22 -15.62
C PHE A 235 -2.19 5.00 -16.42
N PHE A 236 -3.38 5.05 -17.02
CA PHE A 236 -3.86 3.93 -17.83
C PHE A 236 -2.94 3.66 -19.02
N ASN A 237 -2.50 4.70 -19.73
CA ASN A 237 -1.58 4.55 -20.87
C ASN A 237 -0.25 3.89 -20.45
N LEU A 238 0.34 4.31 -19.34
CA LEU A 238 1.67 3.89 -18.90
C LEU A 238 1.65 2.58 -18.10
N HIS A 239 0.63 2.38 -17.26
CA HIS A 239 0.63 1.35 -16.23
C HIS A 239 -0.46 0.27 -16.40
N VAL A 240 -1.37 0.43 -17.37
CA VAL A 240 -2.40 -0.55 -17.67
C VAL A 240 -2.26 -1.07 -19.10
N CYS A 241 -2.21 -0.17 -20.07
CA CYS A 241 -2.16 -0.54 -21.50
C CYS A 241 -0.81 -1.17 -21.91
N CYS A 242 0.21 -1.11 -21.05
CA CYS A 242 1.50 -1.77 -21.27
C CYS A 242 1.45 -3.31 -21.11
N TYR A 243 0.38 -3.86 -20.54
CA TYR A 243 0.21 -5.30 -20.41
C TYR A 243 -0.48 -5.89 -21.64
N GLU A 244 0.05 -7.01 -22.09
CA GLU A 244 -0.57 -7.77 -23.19
C GLU A 244 -2.00 -8.20 -22.80
N ASN A 245 -2.95 -8.10 -23.74
CA ASN A 245 -4.35 -8.47 -23.54
C ASN A 245 -5.08 -7.74 -22.40
N TYR A 246 -4.64 -6.56 -22.00
CA TYR A 246 -5.22 -5.80 -20.88
C TYR A 246 -6.75 -5.62 -20.99
N LYS A 247 -7.30 -5.49 -22.20
CA LYS A 247 -8.75 -5.36 -22.44
C LYS A 247 -9.56 -6.58 -21.99
N ASN A 248 -8.94 -7.78 -21.96
CA ASN A 248 -9.57 -9.04 -21.58
C ASN A 248 -9.36 -9.39 -20.10
N LEU A 249 -8.56 -8.59 -19.39
CA LEU A 249 -8.23 -8.82 -17.98
C LEU A 249 -9.07 -7.92 -17.07
N GLU A 250 -9.36 -8.40 -15.87
CA GLU A 250 -9.90 -7.54 -14.83
C GLU A 250 -8.78 -6.66 -14.26
N ILE A 251 -9.06 -5.36 -14.12
CA ILE A 251 -8.12 -4.40 -13.55
C ILE A 251 -8.60 -4.02 -12.16
N ASN A 252 -7.81 -4.34 -11.17
CA ASN A 252 -8.11 -4.09 -9.77
C ASN A 252 -7.28 -2.92 -9.24
N PHE A 253 -7.84 -2.15 -8.31
CA PHE A 253 -7.16 -1.03 -7.69
C PHE A 253 -7.10 -1.16 -6.18
N ILE A 254 -5.94 -0.84 -5.61
CA ILE A 254 -5.71 -0.74 -4.17
C ILE A 254 -5.16 0.64 -3.84
N GLY A 255 -5.65 1.21 -2.75
CA GLY A 255 -5.14 2.46 -2.20
C GLY A 255 -6.20 3.55 -2.11
N SER A 256 -5.87 4.58 -1.32
CA SER A 256 -6.82 5.65 -1.02
C SER A 256 -7.18 6.49 -2.23
N VAL A 257 -6.24 6.75 -3.12
CA VAL A 257 -6.50 7.57 -4.33
C VAL A 257 -7.47 6.84 -5.26
N GLY A 258 -7.19 5.58 -5.61
CA GLY A 258 -8.09 4.78 -6.44
C GLY A 258 -9.48 4.62 -5.83
N TYR A 259 -9.56 4.49 -4.49
CA TYR A 259 -10.83 4.38 -3.78
C TYR A 259 -11.66 5.67 -3.83
N PHE A 260 -11.04 6.82 -3.56
CA PHE A 260 -11.77 8.11 -3.56
C PHE A 260 -12.10 8.62 -4.96
N LEU A 261 -11.35 8.20 -5.96
CA LEU A 261 -11.59 8.52 -7.38
C LEU A 261 -12.19 7.32 -8.16
N SER A 262 -12.94 6.45 -7.48
CA SER A 262 -13.46 5.22 -8.10
C SER A 262 -14.37 5.50 -9.29
N ASP A 263 -15.18 6.56 -9.26
CA ASP A 263 -16.07 6.94 -10.34
C ASP A 263 -15.26 7.42 -11.55
N GLU A 264 -14.25 8.25 -11.30
CA GLU A 264 -13.36 8.79 -12.32
C GLU A 264 -12.46 7.69 -12.95
N VAL A 265 -12.01 6.73 -12.12
CA VAL A 265 -11.31 5.53 -12.60
C VAL A 265 -12.18 4.73 -13.56
N ASN A 266 -13.48 4.54 -13.23
CA ASN A 266 -14.41 3.84 -14.11
C ASN A 266 -14.67 4.60 -15.43
N ILE A 267 -14.71 5.94 -15.38
CA ILE A 267 -14.89 6.78 -16.60
C ILE A 267 -13.68 6.59 -17.52
N VAL A 268 -12.46 6.70 -17.00
CA VAL A 268 -11.24 6.54 -17.78
C VAL A 268 -11.09 5.10 -18.29
N ALA A 269 -11.42 4.11 -17.48
CA ALA A 269 -11.39 2.70 -17.87
C ALA A 269 -12.28 2.42 -19.09
N LYS A 270 -13.48 3.00 -19.13
CA LYS A 270 -14.39 2.89 -20.30
C LYS A 270 -13.75 3.45 -21.57
N LYS A 271 -13.03 4.59 -21.47
CA LYS A 271 -12.31 5.17 -22.63
C LYS A 271 -11.25 4.21 -23.17
N HIS A 272 -10.59 3.45 -22.29
CA HIS A 272 -9.55 2.46 -22.65
C HIS A 272 -10.11 1.07 -22.94
N GLU A 273 -11.46 0.90 -22.94
CA GLU A 273 -12.14 -0.40 -23.12
C GLU A 273 -11.71 -1.44 -22.08
N CYS A 274 -11.40 -0.96 -20.87
CA CYS A 274 -10.95 -1.79 -19.75
C CYS A 274 -12.11 -2.25 -18.88
N LYS A 275 -11.98 -3.46 -18.31
CA LYS A 275 -12.91 -4.00 -17.33
C LYS A 275 -12.37 -3.78 -15.92
N ILE A 276 -13.02 -2.91 -15.14
CA ILE A 276 -12.68 -2.75 -13.73
C ILE A 276 -13.26 -3.89 -12.90
N GLY A 277 -12.41 -4.50 -12.09
CA GLY A 277 -12.77 -5.50 -11.11
C GLY A 277 -13.10 -4.84 -9.77
N ARG A 278 -12.19 -4.96 -8.79
CA ARG A 278 -12.39 -4.42 -7.45
C ARG A 278 -11.54 -3.17 -7.21
N ILE A 279 -12.11 -2.22 -6.46
CA ILE A 279 -11.39 -1.05 -5.96
C ILE A 279 -11.45 -1.09 -4.42
N VAL A 280 -10.30 -1.23 -3.77
CA VAL A 280 -10.20 -1.44 -2.31
C VAL A 280 -9.26 -0.40 -1.70
N LYS A 281 -9.72 0.26 -0.62
CA LYS A 281 -8.93 1.30 0.06
C LYS A 281 -7.74 0.72 0.83
N ASN A 282 -7.91 -0.47 1.44
CA ASN A 282 -6.90 -1.11 2.28
C ASN A 282 -6.94 -2.63 2.06
N PRO A 283 -5.84 -3.27 1.67
CA PRO A 283 -5.81 -4.69 1.32
C PRO A 283 -5.79 -5.63 2.52
N ILE A 284 -5.61 -5.14 3.76
CA ILE A 284 -5.25 -5.97 4.93
C ILE A 284 -6.24 -7.13 5.18
N ILE A 285 -7.56 -6.89 5.05
CA ILE A 285 -8.57 -7.94 5.24
C ILE A 285 -8.47 -8.99 4.13
N ASN A 286 -8.26 -8.55 2.90
CA ASN A 286 -8.09 -9.46 1.76
C ASN A 286 -6.80 -10.28 1.86
N LEU A 287 -5.75 -9.74 2.48
CA LEU A 287 -4.52 -10.46 2.78
C LEU A 287 -4.73 -11.52 3.85
N ILE A 288 -5.55 -11.27 4.87
CA ILE A 288 -5.95 -12.31 5.84
C ILE A 288 -6.63 -13.46 5.10
N ASP A 289 -7.63 -13.15 4.24
CA ASP A 289 -8.30 -14.16 3.43
C ASP A 289 -7.32 -14.96 2.57
N PHE A 290 -6.36 -14.29 1.95
CA PHE A 290 -5.30 -14.94 1.17
C PHE A 290 -4.46 -15.88 2.03
N HIS A 291 -4.05 -15.54 3.22
CA HIS A 291 -3.20 -16.36 4.07
C HIS A 291 -3.91 -17.55 4.69
N PHE A 292 -5.20 -17.47 4.96
CA PHE A 292 -5.92 -18.46 5.75
C PHE A 292 -7.04 -19.20 5.01
N ASN A 293 -7.74 -18.55 4.09
CA ASN A 293 -8.88 -19.14 3.39
C ASN A 293 -8.55 -19.70 2.00
N GLN A 294 -7.29 -19.93 1.82
CA GLN A 294 -6.66 -20.26 0.57
C GLN A 294 -7.30 -21.37 -0.24
N ILE A 295 -7.58 -21.03 -1.26
CA ILE A 295 -7.21 -21.15 -2.67
C ILE A 295 -5.68 -21.02 -2.88
N THR A 296 -4.82 -21.78 -2.18
CA THR A 296 -3.38 -21.68 -2.44
C THR A 296 -2.61 -22.98 -2.42
N PRO A 297 -1.56 -22.96 -3.28
CA PRO A 297 -0.52 -23.99 -3.28
C PRO A 297 0.57 -23.79 -2.21
N PHE A 298 0.52 -22.78 -1.34
CA PHE A 298 1.70 -22.41 -0.53
C PHE A 298 1.92 -23.26 0.75
N THR A 299 0.89 -23.89 1.30
CA THR A 299 1.03 -24.69 2.52
C THR A 299 1.58 -26.10 2.32
N ASN A 300 1.63 -26.60 1.07
CA ASN A 300 2.13 -27.97 0.80
C ASN A 300 3.62 -28.06 0.45
N LYS A 301 4.40 -26.97 0.49
CA LYS A 301 5.84 -27.02 0.19
C LYS A 301 6.77 -26.95 1.41
N VAL A 302 6.26 -26.80 2.62
CA VAL A 302 7.11 -26.77 3.82
C VAL A 302 7.22 -28.13 4.54
N SER A 303 6.37 -29.11 4.20
CA SER A 303 6.38 -30.44 4.80
C SER A 303 7.20 -31.52 4.03
N ILE A 304 7.89 -31.17 2.93
CA ILE A 304 8.62 -32.15 2.10
C ILE A 304 10.16 -31.92 2.12
N LEU A 305 10.67 -31.12 3.04
CA LEU A 305 12.13 -30.94 3.21
C LEU A 305 12.65 -31.53 4.52
N ASN A 306 11.93 -32.45 5.15
CA ASN A 306 12.41 -33.28 6.26
C ASN A 306 12.00 -34.73 6.03
N SER A 307 12.54 -35.32 4.99
CA SER A 307 12.68 -36.78 4.87
C SER A 307 14.00 -37.11 4.17
#